data_5fccb84ee40f2cb519bb51e88c100066
#
_entry.id   5fccb84ee40f2cb519bb51e88c100066
#
_cell.length_a   1.000
_cell.length_b   1.000
_cell.length_c   1.000
_cell.angle_alpha   90.00
_cell.angle_beta   90.00
_cell.angle_gamma   90.00
#
_symmetry.space_group_name_H-M   'P 1'
#
loop_
_entity.id
_entity.type
_entity.pdbx_description
1 polymer ?
#
loop_
_entity_poly.entity_id
_entity_poly.type
_entity_poly.pdbx_seq_one_letter_code
_entity_poly.pdbx_strand_id
1 'polypeptide(L)'
;MCGIIGYVGLDDAKKELLKGLQALEYRGYDSAGIAYCQPNGIKTIKTVGKVSCLKDKVAKEAADDVTTCGIGHTRWATHGGVSDTNSHPHTAGKVTLIHNGIIENYKELQEELAAKGKEPISQTDTEIAAMVIDDCYTGDPEAAIRKAISKLVGAYGFCIIFSDIPETIYAVRNGSPLVAAHTDRGSIIASDMVALVSHTKHYFVLKEGHIAKLTKDEIIVKDENGEVYGPYIHHISWDMASAKKGGYDYFMMKEIHEQPEALRNTIRPRMVNGLPDFSADGVGDELFTDVNRIVITACGTAMHSGLMGKNMIERLCRIPVTVDIASEFRYQNPIIDEHTLLITVSQSGETADTLAALRLAKERGAKTLSVVNVKGSSIARESDYVLYTHAGPEIAVASTKAYSVQVAVMYLIAFRFALVNGKISEKDAVGFMKTMIDTVDKVEDALTYDQQTERIAKRLTSATDIFFLGRGLDYALSCEGSLKLKEISYIHSEAYAAGELKHGTISLITDNVPVIALATQPDVYAKIISNVQEVRSRGAKVILITGADASVDAALCDYHIVLPETDPLFAPFVATVILQYLAYYVSVEKGLNVDQPRNLAKSVTVE
;
A
#
# COMPACT_ATOMS: atom_id res chain seq x y z
N MET A 1 2.13 -4.42 -8.66
CA MET A 1 2.98 -3.29 -9.11
C MET A 1 4.41 -3.78 -9.31
N CYS A 2 5.14 -3.20 -10.27
CA CYS A 2 6.49 -3.64 -10.62
C CYS A 2 7.57 -2.92 -9.81
N GLY A 3 8.79 -3.47 -9.76
CA GLY A 3 9.97 -2.84 -9.16
C GLY A 3 10.95 -2.38 -10.23
N ILE A 4 11.36 -1.11 -10.15
CA ILE A 4 12.40 -0.51 -11.00
C ILE A 4 13.65 -0.25 -10.17
N ILE A 5 14.82 -0.54 -10.74
CA ILE A 5 16.12 -0.08 -10.26
C ILE A 5 17.03 0.27 -11.43
N GLY A 6 17.81 1.35 -11.31
CA GLY A 6 18.92 1.70 -12.17
C GLY A 6 20.14 2.06 -11.34
N TYR A 7 21.32 1.65 -11.77
CA TYR A 7 22.59 1.95 -11.13
C TYR A 7 23.65 2.31 -12.17
N VAL A 8 24.38 3.39 -11.92
CA VAL A 8 25.57 3.76 -12.65
C VAL A 8 26.62 4.29 -11.67
N GLY A 9 27.81 3.64 -11.62
CA GLY A 9 28.80 3.98 -10.59
C GLY A 9 30.09 3.19 -10.67
N LEU A 10 30.72 3.02 -9.52
CA LEU A 10 32.02 2.37 -9.39
C LEU A 10 31.93 0.86 -9.12
N ASP A 11 30.78 0.39 -8.67
CA ASP A 11 30.55 -1.02 -8.32
C ASP A 11 30.05 -1.83 -9.51
N ASP A 12 30.06 -3.16 -9.40
CA ASP A 12 29.45 -4.05 -10.39
C ASP A 12 27.93 -3.85 -10.43
N ALA A 13 27.45 -3.19 -11.48
CA ALA A 13 26.05 -2.86 -11.64
C ALA A 13 25.13 -4.08 -11.54
N LYS A 14 25.54 -5.27 -12.02
CA LYS A 14 24.72 -6.49 -11.91
C LYS A 14 24.42 -6.84 -10.46
N LYS A 15 25.41 -6.70 -9.56
CA LYS A 15 25.24 -6.99 -8.14
C LYS A 15 24.30 -5.98 -7.48
N GLU A 16 24.47 -4.71 -7.79
CA GLU A 16 23.62 -3.65 -7.22
C GLU A 16 22.19 -3.74 -7.74
N LEU A 17 22.00 -4.06 -9.03
CA LEU A 17 20.68 -4.32 -9.61
C LEU A 17 20.00 -5.51 -8.95
N LEU A 18 20.67 -6.67 -8.84
CA LEU A 18 20.09 -7.86 -8.19
C LEU A 18 19.75 -7.63 -6.72
N LYS A 19 20.59 -6.89 -5.99
CA LYS A 19 20.33 -6.52 -4.59
C LYS A 19 19.12 -5.60 -4.46
N GLY A 20 19.01 -4.60 -5.33
CA GLY A 20 17.86 -3.70 -5.35
C GLY A 20 16.57 -4.38 -5.79
N LEU A 21 16.63 -5.26 -6.82
CA LEU A 21 15.46 -6.06 -7.22
C LEU A 21 15.00 -6.99 -6.11
N GLN A 22 15.92 -7.59 -5.33
CA GLN A 22 15.58 -8.42 -4.19
C GLN A 22 14.84 -7.61 -3.12
N ALA A 23 15.23 -6.36 -2.89
CA ALA A 23 14.53 -5.45 -1.96
C ALA A 23 13.16 -5.02 -2.49
N LEU A 24 12.95 -5.02 -3.81
CA LEU A 24 11.70 -4.63 -4.49
C LEU A 24 10.79 -5.81 -4.85
N GLU A 25 11.18 -7.06 -4.56
CA GLU A 25 10.44 -8.26 -4.99
C GLU A 25 9.00 -8.31 -4.46
N TYR A 26 8.73 -7.68 -3.31
CA TYR A 26 7.37 -7.53 -2.77
C TYR A 26 6.42 -6.74 -3.69
N ARG A 27 6.96 -5.98 -4.64
CA ARG A 27 6.17 -5.19 -5.61
C ARG A 27 5.78 -6.00 -6.85
N GLY A 28 6.55 -7.02 -7.23
CA GLY A 28 6.27 -7.87 -8.38
C GLY A 28 7.22 -9.07 -8.41
N TYR A 29 6.70 -10.24 -8.74
CA TYR A 29 7.43 -11.51 -8.66
C TYR A 29 7.05 -12.51 -9.76
N ASP A 30 6.34 -12.06 -10.81
CA ASP A 30 5.95 -12.92 -11.94
C ASP A 30 7.12 -13.19 -12.89
N SER A 31 7.97 -12.18 -13.06
CA SER A 31 9.21 -12.28 -13.82
C SER A 31 10.19 -11.18 -13.39
N ALA A 32 11.47 -11.37 -13.71
CA ALA A 32 12.51 -10.40 -13.43
C ALA A 32 13.53 -10.33 -14.57
N GLY A 33 14.22 -9.18 -14.70
CA GLY A 33 15.29 -9.04 -15.68
C GLY A 33 16.16 -7.83 -15.44
N ILE A 34 17.34 -7.87 -16.02
CA ILE A 34 18.31 -6.77 -16.04
C ILE A 34 18.81 -6.52 -17.46
N ALA A 35 19.14 -5.26 -17.74
CA ALA A 35 19.94 -4.89 -18.90
C ALA A 35 21.10 -4.02 -18.45
N TYR A 36 22.28 -4.22 -19.02
CA TYR A 36 23.49 -3.52 -18.64
C TYR A 36 24.40 -3.24 -19.83
N CYS A 37 25.17 -2.17 -19.71
CA CYS A 37 26.08 -1.73 -20.73
C CYS A 37 27.30 -2.65 -20.83
N GLN A 38 27.69 -2.99 -22.05
CA GLN A 38 28.89 -3.72 -22.42
C GLN A 38 29.62 -2.96 -23.54
N PRO A 39 30.93 -3.21 -23.78
CA PRO A 39 31.67 -2.55 -24.85
C PRO A 39 31.02 -2.72 -26.24
N ASN A 40 30.30 -3.82 -26.46
CA ASN A 40 29.66 -4.15 -27.73
C ASN A 40 28.15 -3.86 -27.77
N GLY A 41 27.63 -3.10 -26.83
CA GLY A 41 26.20 -2.75 -26.76
C GLY A 41 25.55 -3.06 -25.40
N ILE A 42 24.26 -3.36 -25.41
CA ILE A 42 23.51 -3.68 -24.20
C ILE A 42 23.22 -5.17 -24.14
N LYS A 43 23.57 -5.81 -23.03
CA LYS A 43 23.20 -7.20 -22.73
C LYS A 43 21.97 -7.25 -21.84
N THR A 44 20.99 -8.07 -22.21
CA THR A 44 19.75 -8.26 -21.47
C THR A 44 19.63 -9.71 -21.01
N ILE A 45 19.32 -9.92 -19.72
CA ILE A 45 19.04 -11.23 -19.12
C ILE A 45 17.70 -11.11 -18.38
N LYS A 46 16.74 -11.94 -18.75
CA LYS A 46 15.39 -11.93 -18.17
C LYS A 46 14.82 -13.34 -18.03
N THR A 47 13.94 -13.56 -17.07
CA THR A 47 13.35 -14.86 -16.77
C THR A 47 12.00 -14.73 -16.09
N VAL A 48 11.12 -15.69 -16.34
CA VAL A 48 9.93 -15.91 -15.53
C VAL A 48 10.33 -16.35 -14.12
N GLY A 49 9.57 -15.90 -13.12
CA GLY A 49 9.75 -16.24 -11.71
C GLY A 49 10.45 -15.16 -10.90
N LYS A 50 10.83 -15.53 -9.69
CA LYS A 50 11.41 -14.64 -8.68
C LYS A 50 12.82 -14.15 -9.04
N VAL A 51 13.28 -13.13 -8.32
CA VAL A 51 14.66 -12.59 -8.45
C VAL A 51 15.74 -13.66 -8.21
N SER A 52 15.45 -14.69 -7.40
CA SER A 52 16.35 -15.85 -7.23
C SER A 52 16.60 -16.57 -8.56
N CYS A 53 15.58 -16.79 -9.39
CA CYS A 53 15.74 -17.40 -10.72
C CYS A 53 16.60 -16.53 -11.65
N LEU A 54 16.42 -15.20 -11.60
CA LEU A 54 17.24 -14.26 -12.35
C LEU A 54 18.71 -14.30 -11.87
N LYS A 55 18.94 -14.35 -10.57
CA LYS A 55 20.27 -14.44 -9.98
C LYS A 55 21.03 -15.68 -10.47
N ASP A 56 20.35 -16.84 -10.48
CA ASP A 56 20.94 -18.09 -10.99
C ASP A 56 21.25 -18.01 -12.48
N LYS A 57 20.37 -17.38 -13.27
CA LYS A 57 20.57 -17.17 -14.71
C LYS A 57 21.75 -16.23 -14.99
N VAL A 58 21.83 -15.11 -14.26
CA VAL A 58 22.96 -14.15 -14.36
C VAL A 58 24.28 -14.81 -13.98
N ALA A 59 24.32 -15.65 -12.94
CA ALA A 59 25.51 -16.37 -12.54
C ALA A 59 26.01 -17.37 -13.60
N LYS A 60 25.09 -17.92 -14.42
CA LYS A 60 25.45 -18.85 -15.51
C LYS A 60 25.87 -18.13 -16.81
N GLU A 61 25.17 -17.06 -17.18
CA GLU A 61 25.29 -16.43 -18.50
C GLU A 61 26.21 -15.19 -18.51
N ALA A 62 26.53 -14.63 -17.33
CA ALA A 62 27.24 -13.36 -17.19
C ALA A 62 28.21 -13.32 -16.01
N ALA A 63 28.77 -14.47 -15.60
CA ALA A 63 29.69 -14.54 -14.46
C ALA A 63 30.88 -13.59 -14.61
N ASP A 64 31.49 -13.58 -15.81
CA ASP A 64 32.72 -12.85 -16.14
C ASP A 64 32.46 -11.43 -16.67
N ASP A 65 31.20 -11.04 -16.90
CA ASP A 65 30.89 -9.72 -17.41
C ASP A 65 31.16 -8.65 -16.32
N VAL A 66 31.88 -7.60 -16.72
CA VAL A 66 32.11 -6.42 -15.87
C VAL A 66 31.28 -5.27 -16.42
N THR A 67 30.47 -4.64 -15.56
CA THR A 67 29.63 -3.52 -15.96
C THR A 67 29.39 -2.56 -14.79
N THR A 68 29.38 -1.28 -15.11
CA THR A 68 29.20 -0.17 -14.16
C THR A 68 27.85 0.53 -14.32
N CYS A 69 27.08 0.19 -15.38
CA CYS A 69 25.81 0.83 -15.69
C CYS A 69 24.78 -0.21 -16.12
N GLY A 70 23.58 -0.11 -15.56
CA GLY A 70 22.45 -0.95 -15.96
C GLY A 70 21.14 -0.60 -15.29
N ILE A 71 20.08 -1.26 -15.76
CA ILE A 71 18.70 -1.13 -15.29
C ILE A 71 18.12 -2.52 -15.01
N GLY A 72 17.21 -2.60 -14.07
CA GLY A 72 16.59 -3.86 -13.65
C GLY A 72 15.13 -3.70 -13.25
N HIS A 73 14.38 -4.79 -13.42
CA HIS A 73 12.94 -4.79 -13.23
C HIS A 73 12.42 -6.09 -12.60
N THR A 74 11.45 -5.98 -11.69
CA THR A 74 10.57 -7.08 -11.28
C THR A 74 9.16 -6.79 -11.76
N ARG A 75 8.55 -7.74 -12.47
CA ARG A 75 7.27 -7.55 -13.15
C ARG A 75 6.11 -8.12 -12.36
N TRP A 76 5.05 -7.37 -12.32
CA TRP A 76 3.68 -7.77 -12.10
C TRP A 76 2.93 -7.61 -13.42
N ALA A 77 2.49 -8.71 -14.03
CA ALA A 77 1.95 -8.71 -15.38
C ALA A 77 0.59 -7.98 -15.45
N THR A 78 0.52 -6.94 -16.29
CA THR A 78 -0.71 -6.21 -16.63
C THR A 78 -1.08 -6.41 -18.10
N HIS A 79 -0.12 -6.18 -19.03
CA HIS A 79 -0.27 -6.36 -20.48
C HIS A 79 0.66 -7.46 -20.97
N GLY A 80 0.10 -8.45 -21.68
CA GLY A 80 0.79 -9.65 -22.12
C GLY A 80 0.99 -10.68 -21.00
N GLY A 81 0.91 -11.97 -21.34
CA GLY A 81 1.08 -13.09 -20.41
C GLY A 81 2.47 -13.12 -19.77
N VAL A 82 2.63 -13.96 -18.73
CA VAL A 82 3.91 -14.20 -18.07
C VAL A 82 4.77 -15.08 -18.99
N SER A 83 5.82 -14.49 -19.55
CA SER A 83 6.82 -15.18 -20.41
C SER A 83 8.13 -14.43 -20.42
N ASP A 84 9.23 -15.07 -20.81
CA ASP A 84 10.53 -14.42 -20.96
C ASP A 84 10.47 -13.29 -21.99
N THR A 85 9.69 -13.43 -23.08
CA THR A 85 9.53 -12.41 -24.12
C THR A 85 8.87 -11.16 -23.56
N ASN A 86 7.81 -11.31 -22.76
CA ASN A 86 7.05 -10.21 -22.16
C ASN A 86 7.68 -9.65 -20.87
N SER A 87 8.77 -10.27 -20.37
CA SER A 87 9.53 -9.74 -19.23
C SER A 87 10.33 -8.52 -19.61
N HIS A 88 10.49 -7.58 -18.69
CA HIS A 88 11.37 -6.42 -18.86
C HIS A 88 12.83 -6.81 -18.56
N PRO A 89 13.79 -6.06 -19.14
CA PRO A 89 13.74 -4.90 -20.04
C PRO A 89 13.31 -5.22 -21.46
N HIS A 90 12.83 -4.19 -22.19
CA HIS A 90 12.54 -4.24 -23.64
C HIS A 90 13.52 -3.38 -24.43
N THR A 91 13.94 -3.89 -25.60
CA THR A 91 14.89 -3.19 -26.48
C THR A 91 14.26 -2.97 -27.84
N ALA A 92 14.33 -1.74 -28.34
CA ALA A 92 14.00 -1.36 -29.71
C ALA A 92 15.14 -0.49 -30.27
N GLY A 93 15.75 -0.91 -31.36
CA GLY A 93 16.88 -0.20 -31.95
C GLY A 93 18.00 0.09 -30.96
N LYS A 94 18.25 1.37 -30.68
CA LYS A 94 19.26 1.81 -29.73
C LYS A 94 18.77 1.97 -28.30
N VAL A 95 17.46 1.86 -28.07
CA VAL A 95 16.80 2.13 -26.78
C VAL A 95 16.52 0.84 -26.04
N THR A 96 16.93 0.77 -24.80
CA THR A 96 16.51 -0.31 -23.86
C THR A 96 15.88 0.35 -22.63
N LEU A 97 14.65 -0.06 -22.29
CA LEU A 97 13.93 0.51 -21.17
C LEU A 97 13.22 -0.51 -20.28
N ILE A 98 12.96 -0.08 -19.06
CA ILE A 98 12.06 -0.71 -18.10
C ILE A 98 10.95 0.27 -17.73
N HIS A 99 9.77 -0.27 -17.41
CA HIS A 99 8.56 0.51 -17.25
C HIS A 99 7.70 0.02 -16.09
N ASN A 100 7.26 0.95 -15.26
CA ASN A 100 6.15 0.80 -14.33
C ASN A 100 5.00 1.68 -14.79
N GLY A 101 3.84 1.14 -15.01
CA GLY A 101 2.68 1.89 -15.49
C GLY A 101 1.91 1.17 -16.58
N ILE A 102 1.05 1.92 -17.25
CA ILE A 102 0.29 1.48 -18.43
C ILE A 102 0.26 2.62 -19.44
N ILE A 103 0.61 2.34 -20.70
CA ILE A 103 0.43 3.25 -21.82
C ILE A 103 -0.93 2.95 -22.45
N GLU A 104 -1.91 3.77 -22.16
CA GLU A 104 -3.31 3.53 -22.53
C GLU A 104 -3.54 3.55 -24.05
N ASN A 105 -2.84 4.43 -24.77
CA ASN A 105 -2.93 4.56 -26.23
C ASN A 105 -1.91 3.68 -26.99
N TYR A 106 -1.40 2.59 -26.36
CA TYR A 106 -0.35 1.76 -26.98
C TYR A 106 -0.77 1.14 -28.32
N LYS A 107 -2.06 0.82 -28.50
CA LYS A 107 -2.57 0.24 -29.75
C LYS A 107 -2.50 1.21 -30.92
N GLU A 108 -2.89 2.47 -30.69
CA GLU A 108 -2.80 3.54 -31.69
C GLU A 108 -1.34 3.78 -32.10
N LEU A 109 -0.44 3.82 -31.12
CA LEU A 109 1.00 3.95 -31.35
C LEU A 109 1.59 2.74 -32.09
N GLN A 110 1.11 1.54 -31.80
CA GLN A 110 1.50 0.32 -32.51
C GLN A 110 1.08 0.39 -34.00
N GLU A 111 -0.11 0.85 -34.29
CA GLU A 111 -0.59 1.05 -35.68
C GLU A 111 0.27 2.08 -36.41
N GLU A 112 0.64 3.19 -35.76
CA GLU A 112 1.56 4.19 -36.33
C GLU A 112 2.95 3.60 -36.65
N LEU A 113 3.48 2.75 -35.78
CA LEU A 113 4.77 2.08 -35.95
C LEU A 113 4.70 1.02 -37.06
N ALA A 114 3.62 0.24 -37.10
CA ALA A 114 3.38 -0.77 -38.15
C ALA A 114 3.32 -0.13 -39.55
N ALA A 115 2.71 1.04 -39.67
CA ALA A 115 2.70 1.81 -40.92
C ALA A 115 4.12 2.20 -41.41
N LYS A 116 5.11 2.20 -40.48
CA LYS A 116 6.54 2.44 -40.77
C LYS A 116 7.34 1.14 -40.93
N GLY A 117 6.66 -0.02 -40.90
CA GLY A 117 7.30 -1.34 -41.01
C GLY A 117 7.98 -1.79 -39.71
N LYS A 118 7.60 -1.23 -38.54
CA LYS A 118 8.14 -1.60 -37.22
C LYS A 118 7.08 -2.41 -36.48
N GLU A 119 7.36 -3.68 -36.19
CA GLU A 119 6.46 -4.60 -35.49
C GLU A 119 7.07 -5.00 -34.12
N PRO A 120 6.29 -5.02 -33.03
CA PRO A 120 6.77 -5.49 -31.73
C PRO A 120 6.93 -7.01 -31.70
N ILE A 121 7.84 -7.49 -30.87
CA ILE A 121 8.07 -8.93 -30.61
C ILE A 121 7.21 -9.38 -29.42
N SER A 122 7.07 -8.52 -28.41
CA SER A 122 6.29 -8.82 -27.21
C SER A 122 4.85 -8.30 -27.32
N GLN A 123 4.05 -8.67 -26.31
CA GLN A 123 2.66 -8.21 -26.19
C GLN A 123 2.54 -7.03 -25.20
N THR A 124 3.66 -6.36 -24.90
CA THR A 124 3.69 -5.33 -23.86
C THR A 124 3.59 -3.92 -24.45
N ASP A 125 2.86 -3.05 -23.79
CA ASP A 125 2.84 -1.61 -24.03
C ASP A 125 4.24 -0.97 -23.86
N THR A 126 5.08 -1.59 -23.04
CA THR A 126 6.46 -1.16 -22.78
C THR A 126 7.35 -1.26 -24.00
N GLU A 127 7.24 -2.33 -24.79
CA GLU A 127 8.01 -2.42 -26.03
C GLU A 127 7.57 -1.35 -27.03
N ILE A 128 6.26 -1.06 -27.10
CA ILE A 128 5.74 0.04 -27.92
C ILE A 128 6.35 1.38 -27.48
N ALA A 129 6.42 1.64 -26.16
CA ALA A 129 7.08 2.84 -25.65
C ALA A 129 8.57 2.90 -26.05
N ALA A 130 9.30 1.78 -25.99
CA ALA A 130 10.70 1.71 -26.44
C ALA A 130 10.81 2.04 -27.93
N MET A 131 9.93 1.49 -28.75
CA MET A 131 9.88 1.73 -30.20
C MET A 131 9.55 3.19 -30.54
N VAL A 132 8.65 3.83 -29.78
CA VAL A 132 8.31 5.26 -29.96
C VAL A 132 9.51 6.15 -29.61
N ILE A 133 10.26 5.83 -28.54
CA ILE A 133 11.46 6.58 -28.16
C ILE A 133 12.55 6.40 -29.23
N ASP A 134 12.77 5.17 -29.72
CA ASP A 134 13.74 4.89 -30.79
C ASP A 134 13.36 5.60 -32.11
N ASP A 135 12.07 5.65 -32.46
CA ASP A 135 11.58 6.37 -33.63
C ASP A 135 11.81 7.89 -33.53
N CYS A 136 11.85 8.42 -32.32
CA CYS A 136 12.16 9.83 -32.06
C CYS A 136 13.67 10.11 -31.92
N TYR A 137 14.50 9.08 -31.79
CA TYR A 137 15.92 9.22 -31.48
C TYR A 137 16.77 9.57 -32.71
N THR A 138 17.45 10.71 -32.64
CA THR A 138 18.34 11.22 -33.70
C THR A 138 19.74 11.55 -33.18
N GLY A 139 20.13 10.97 -31.99
CA GLY A 139 21.43 11.21 -31.35
C GLY A 139 21.35 12.07 -30.08
N ASP A 140 20.19 12.64 -29.75
CA ASP A 140 19.93 13.35 -28.49
C ASP A 140 18.85 12.61 -27.68
N PRO A 141 19.22 11.92 -26.59
CA PRO A 141 18.28 11.20 -25.75
C PRO A 141 17.19 12.06 -25.11
N GLU A 142 17.56 13.24 -24.60
CA GLU A 142 16.58 14.10 -23.91
C GLU A 142 15.52 14.61 -24.88
N ALA A 143 15.93 15.03 -26.07
CA ALA A 143 15.01 15.46 -27.13
C ALA A 143 14.11 14.31 -27.58
N ALA A 144 14.65 13.10 -27.73
CA ALA A 144 13.89 11.90 -28.10
C ALA A 144 12.84 11.53 -27.03
N ILE A 145 13.25 11.51 -25.75
CA ILE A 145 12.36 11.22 -24.62
C ILE A 145 11.23 12.28 -24.57
N ARG A 146 11.55 13.57 -24.62
CA ARG A 146 10.53 14.64 -24.60
C ARG A 146 9.51 14.49 -25.72
N LYS A 147 9.99 14.23 -26.94
CA LYS A 147 9.13 14.04 -28.10
C LYS A 147 8.28 12.76 -27.99
N ALA A 148 8.83 11.71 -27.41
CA ALA A 148 8.09 10.46 -27.20
C ALA A 148 7.00 10.63 -26.13
N ILE A 149 7.33 11.17 -24.95
CA ILE A 149 6.36 11.33 -23.87
C ILE A 149 5.20 12.27 -24.21
N SER A 150 5.39 13.22 -25.14
CA SER A 150 4.29 14.06 -25.61
C SER A 150 3.24 13.31 -26.44
N LYS A 151 3.53 12.07 -26.86
CA LYS A 151 2.60 11.19 -27.59
C LYS A 151 1.96 10.13 -26.67
N LEU A 152 2.58 9.85 -25.52
CA LEU A 152 2.11 8.80 -24.61
C LEU A 152 0.96 9.31 -23.75
N VAL A 153 -0.08 8.50 -23.62
CA VAL A 153 -1.20 8.72 -22.69
C VAL A 153 -1.17 7.61 -21.63
N GLY A 154 -1.35 7.99 -20.37
CA GLY A 154 -1.37 7.05 -19.24
C GLY A 154 -0.25 7.27 -18.24
N ALA A 155 -0.09 6.32 -17.32
CA ALA A 155 0.90 6.39 -16.24
C ALA A 155 2.18 5.64 -16.62
N TYR A 156 3.34 6.25 -16.37
CA TYR A 156 4.64 5.62 -16.59
C TYR A 156 5.71 6.10 -15.61
N GLY A 157 6.62 5.17 -15.29
CA GLY A 157 7.93 5.46 -14.74
C GLY A 157 8.95 4.70 -15.57
N PHE A 158 9.78 5.40 -16.33
CA PHE A 158 10.79 4.81 -17.20
C PHE A 158 12.18 4.97 -16.63
N CYS A 159 13.01 3.90 -16.75
CA CYS A 159 14.46 4.02 -16.77
C CYS A 159 14.96 3.50 -18.12
N ILE A 160 15.82 4.27 -18.77
CA ILE A 160 16.19 4.12 -20.17
C ILE A 160 17.71 4.17 -20.28
N ILE A 161 18.29 3.25 -21.08
CA ILE A 161 19.70 3.27 -21.51
C ILE A 161 19.78 3.24 -23.02
N PHE A 162 20.77 3.91 -23.56
CA PHE A 162 21.04 3.97 -25.01
C PHE A 162 22.34 3.26 -25.33
N SER A 163 22.34 2.40 -26.35
CA SER A 163 23.49 1.57 -26.69
C SER A 163 24.70 2.35 -27.18
N ASP A 164 24.51 3.54 -27.70
CA ASP A 164 25.55 4.47 -28.16
C ASP A 164 25.93 5.55 -27.15
N ILE A 165 25.29 5.57 -25.96
CA ILE A 165 25.63 6.45 -24.85
C ILE A 165 25.82 5.59 -23.59
N PRO A 166 26.93 4.86 -23.49
CA PRO A 166 27.20 4.01 -22.33
C PRO A 166 27.35 4.83 -21.04
N GLU A 167 27.25 4.18 -19.90
CA GLU A 167 27.44 4.77 -18.56
C GLU A 167 26.48 5.94 -18.25
N THR A 168 25.30 5.96 -18.89
CA THR A 168 24.28 6.96 -18.63
C THR A 168 22.89 6.31 -18.56
N ILE A 169 22.14 6.65 -17.53
CA ILE A 169 20.72 6.27 -17.40
C ILE A 169 19.87 7.54 -17.50
N TYR A 170 18.82 7.49 -18.29
CA TYR A 170 17.78 8.51 -18.31
C TYR A 170 16.54 8.00 -17.61
N ALA A 171 15.84 8.88 -16.91
CA ALA A 171 14.60 8.52 -16.25
C ALA A 171 13.57 9.65 -16.38
N VAL A 172 12.31 9.25 -16.55
CA VAL A 172 11.17 10.17 -16.63
C VAL A 172 9.94 9.47 -16.06
N ARG A 173 9.02 10.23 -15.49
CA ARG A 173 7.78 9.67 -14.94
C ARG A 173 6.56 10.53 -15.22
N ASN A 174 5.42 9.86 -15.22
CA ASN A 174 4.07 10.41 -15.09
C ASN A 174 3.22 9.42 -14.29
N GLY A 175 2.68 9.81 -13.12
CA GLY A 175 1.90 8.93 -12.25
C GLY A 175 2.75 7.93 -11.44
N SER A 176 3.51 7.03 -12.08
CA SER A 176 4.31 6.01 -11.38
C SER A 176 5.54 6.60 -10.65
N PRO A 177 5.80 6.23 -9.37
CA PRO A 177 6.87 6.85 -8.59
C PRO A 177 8.27 6.44 -9.04
N LEU A 178 9.21 7.41 -9.02
CA LEU A 178 10.65 7.19 -9.14
C LEU A 178 11.38 8.07 -8.12
N VAL A 179 12.30 7.48 -7.39
CA VAL A 179 13.17 8.11 -6.39
C VAL A 179 14.62 7.91 -6.75
N ALA A 180 15.47 8.92 -6.56
CA ALA A 180 16.87 8.84 -6.93
C ALA A 180 17.79 9.44 -5.86
N ALA A 181 19.05 8.98 -5.86
CA ALA A 181 20.10 9.47 -5.01
C ALA A 181 21.45 9.39 -5.69
N HIS A 182 22.31 10.37 -5.41
CA HIS A 182 23.72 10.33 -5.76
C HIS A 182 24.56 10.10 -4.49
N THR A 183 25.61 9.31 -4.61
CA THR A 183 26.54 8.94 -3.55
C THR A 183 27.99 9.00 -4.06
N ASP A 184 28.95 8.87 -3.16
CA ASP A 184 30.38 8.71 -3.52
C ASP A 184 30.68 7.46 -4.36
N ARG A 185 29.74 6.50 -4.41
CA ARG A 185 29.85 5.26 -5.21
C ARG A 185 29.15 5.34 -6.55
N GLY A 186 28.36 6.37 -6.83
CA GLY A 186 27.63 6.57 -8.06
C GLY A 186 26.18 6.99 -7.85
N SER A 187 25.40 6.93 -8.90
CA SER A 187 23.99 7.32 -8.92
C SER A 187 23.07 6.11 -8.99
N ILE A 188 21.97 6.18 -8.24
CA ILE A 188 20.97 5.12 -8.17
C ILE A 188 19.57 5.71 -8.32
N ILE A 189 18.69 5.00 -9.00
CA ILE A 189 17.27 5.33 -9.15
C ILE A 189 16.42 4.08 -8.92
N ALA A 190 15.28 4.22 -8.27
CA ALA A 190 14.38 3.11 -8.02
C ALA A 190 12.92 3.55 -7.95
N SER A 191 12.01 2.60 -8.05
CA SER A 191 10.58 2.84 -7.85
C SER A 191 10.17 2.96 -6.38
N ASP A 192 11.07 2.63 -5.43
CA ASP A 192 10.82 2.71 -3.99
C ASP A 192 12.13 2.96 -3.22
N MET A 193 12.03 3.74 -2.14
CA MET A 193 13.18 4.09 -1.29
C MET A 193 13.80 2.87 -0.59
N VAL A 194 13.08 1.77 -0.43
CA VAL A 194 13.59 0.52 0.16
C VAL A 194 14.84 0.02 -0.58
N ALA A 195 14.90 0.21 -1.90
CA ALA A 195 16.09 -0.15 -2.69
C ALA A 195 17.27 0.80 -2.48
N LEU A 196 17.02 2.06 -2.06
CA LEU A 196 18.05 3.08 -1.85
C LEU A 196 18.70 3.00 -0.47
N VAL A 197 17.99 2.52 0.55
CA VAL A 197 18.39 2.64 1.97
C VAL A 197 19.71 1.95 2.28
N SER A 198 20.13 0.96 1.46
CA SER A 198 21.43 0.31 1.59
C SER A 198 22.60 1.15 1.05
N HIS A 199 22.33 2.21 0.32
CA HIS A 199 23.33 3.11 -0.28
C HIS A 199 23.36 4.46 0.43
N THR A 200 22.19 5.01 0.75
CA THR A 200 22.05 6.32 1.39
C THR A 200 20.70 6.48 2.07
N LYS A 201 20.67 7.40 3.04
CA LYS A 201 19.41 7.85 3.67
C LYS A 201 18.85 9.15 3.05
N HIS A 202 19.54 9.73 2.07
CA HIS A 202 19.14 10.95 1.40
C HIS A 202 18.72 10.64 -0.03
N TYR A 203 17.54 11.09 -0.43
CA TYR A 203 17.00 10.86 -1.77
C TYR A 203 16.10 12.01 -2.18
N PHE A 204 15.80 12.08 -3.46
CA PHE A 204 14.75 12.96 -3.97
C PHE A 204 13.72 12.16 -4.78
N VAL A 205 12.53 12.72 -4.89
CA VAL A 205 11.46 12.18 -5.74
C VAL A 205 11.51 12.91 -7.08
N LEU A 206 11.60 12.18 -8.18
CA LEU A 206 11.52 12.78 -9.52
C LEU A 206 10.10 13.31 -9.73
N LYS A 207 9.96 14.57 -10.17
CA LYS A 207 8.66 15.16 -10.50
C LYS A 207 8.13 14.66 -11.84
N GLU A 208 6.82 14.76 -12.04
CA GLU A 208 6.18 14.40 -13.29
C GLU A 208 6.68 15.27 -14.44
N GLY A 209 6.92 14.67 -15.60
CA GLY A 209 7.45 15.36 -16.78
C GLY A 209 8.94 15.74 -16.72
N HIS A 210 9.56 15.72 -15.53
CA HIS A 210 10.99 16.00 -15.40
C HIS A 210 11.82 14.82 -15.88
N ILE A 211 12.95 15.10 -16.55
CA ILE A 211 13.91 14.10 -17.01
C ILE A 211 15.14 14.15 -16.09
N ALA A 212 15.51 13.02 -15.51
CA ALA A 212 16.75 12.84 -14.81
C ALA A 212 17.77 12.13 -15.69
N LYS A 213 18.97 12.71 -15.81
CA LYS A 213 20.16 12.09 -16.39
C LYS A 213 21.09 11.70 -15.28
N LEU A 214 21.34 10.42 -15.14
CA LEU A 214 22.21 9.84 -14.11
C LEU A 214 23.52 9.41 -14.76
N THR A 215 24.62 9.86 -14.19
CA THR A 215 25.99 9.41 -14.47
C THR A 215 26.65 8.93 -13.17
N LYS A 216 27.86 8.39 -13.24
CA LYS A 216 28.59 8.00 -12.03
C LYS A 216 28.93 9.20 -11.13
N ASP A 217 29.03 10.40 -11.71
CA ASP A 217 29.55 11.59 -11.05
C ASP A 217 28.45 12.52 -10.53
N GLU A 218 27.25 12.47 -11.14
CA GLU A 218 26.13 13.37 -10.78
C GLU A 218 24.77 12.90 -11.30
N ILE A 219 23.71 13.53 -10.78
CA ILE A 219 22.36 13.45 -11.34
C ILE A 219 21.91 14.86 -11.73
N ILE A 220 21.67 15.07 -13.01
CA ILE A 220 21.10 16.32 -13.54
C ILE A 220 19.62 16.09 -13.80
N VAL A 221 18.77 16.89 -13.16
CA VAL A 221 17.31 16.89 -13.39
C VAL A 221 16.94 18.13 -14.20
N LYS A 222 16.18 17.95 -15.28
CA LYS A 222 15.62 19.04 -16.06
C LYS A 222 14.09 18.97 -16.04
N ASP A 223 13.46 20.13 -15.93
CA ASP A 223 12.00 20.28 -15.97
C ASP A 223 11.44 20.08 -17.39
N GLU A 224 10.13 20.26 -17.55
CA GLU A 224 9.45 20.16 -18.84
C GLU A 224 9.95 21.14 -19.90
N ASN A 225 10.52 22.27 -19.51
CA ASN A 225 11.09 23.28 -20.39
C ASN A 225 12.56 23.01 -20.76
N GLY A 226 13.19 22.01 -20.12
CA GLY A 226 14.61 21.70 -20.29
C GLY A 226 15.56 22.49 -19.39
N GLU A 227 15.01 23.27 -18.45
CA GLU A 227 15.80 24.02 -17.48
C GLU A 227 16.25 23.12 -16.32
N VAL A 228 17.46 23.36 -15.80
CA VAL A 228 18.00 22.57 -14.69
C VAL A 228 17.17 22.81 -13.43
N TYR A 229 16.68 21.74 -12.84
CA TYR A 229 15.86 21.73 -11.64
C TYR A 229 16.60 21.15 -10.44
N GLY A 230 16.60 21.86 -9.31
CA GLY A 230 17.15 21.40 -8.03
C GLY A 230 16.09 20.68 -7.19
N PRO A 231 16.08 19.33 -7.14
CA PRO A 231 15.07 18.61 -6.38
C PRO A 231 15.24 18.77 -4.86
N TYR A 232 14.12 18.73 -4.13
CA TYR A 232 14.13 18.69 -2.68
C TYR A 232 14.64 17.33 -2.17
N ILE A 233 15.60 17.36 -1.22
CA ILE A 233 16.19 16.15 -0.65
C ILE A 233 15.39 15.71 0.59
N HIS A 234 14.88 14.50 0.55
CA HIS A 234 14.22 13.83 1.66
C HIS A 234 15.21 12.98 2.47
N HIS A 235 14.84 12.68 3.73
CA HIS A 235 15.63 11.81 4.62
C HIS A 235 14.82 10.59 5.03
N ILE A 236 15.41 9.40 4.89
CA ILE A 236 14.85 8.12 5.36
C ILE A 236 15.15 8.00 6.86
N SER A 237 14.10 7.96 7.68
CA SER A 237 14.21 7.93 9.16
C SER A 237 14.43 6.53 9.76
N TRP A 238 14.28 5.48 8.96
CA TRP A 238 14.46 4.07 9.37
C TRP A 238 15.71 3.46 8.71
N ASP A 239 16.14 2.29 9.17
CA ASP A 239 17.33 1.59 8.71
C ASP A 239 17.00 0.27 8.00
N MET A 240 18.05 -0.35 7.41
CA MET A 240 17.95 -1.67 6.75
C MET A 240 17.45 -2.79 7.68
N ALA A 241 17.67 -2.68 9.00
CA ALA A 241 17.23 -3.71 9.94
C ALA A 241 15.70 -3.72 10.04
N SER A 242 15.06 -2.54 9.97
CA SER A 242 13.60 -2.39 9.97
C SER A 242 12.94 -3.06 8.76
N ALA A 243 13.62 -3.13 7.62
CA ALA A 243 13.15 -3.79 6.40
C ALA A 243 13.52 -5.28 6.31
N LYS A 244 14.02 -5.91 7.39
CA LYS A 244 14.32 -7.34 7.47
C LYS A 244 13.29 -8.06 8.35
N LYS A 245 13.19 -9.39 8.20
CA LYS A 245 12.25 -10.22 8.98
C LYS A 245 12.54 -10.27 10.49
N GLY A 246 13.75 -9.95 10.92
CA GLY A 246 14.08 -9.86 12.36
C GLY A 246 13.91 -11.15 13.15
N GLY A 247 14.09 -12.32 12.52
CA GLY A 247 13.93 -13.63 13.16
C GLY A 247 12.54 -14.27 12.99
N TYR A 248 11.58 -13.57 12.39
CA TYR A 248 10.28 -14.14 12.03
C TYR A 248 10.33 -14.89 10.70
N ASP A 249 9.50 -15.90 10.54
CA ASP A 249 9.39 -16.66 9.27
C ASP A 249 8.83 -15.79 8.14
N TYR A 250 7.89 -14.90 8.48
CA TYR A 250 7.21 -14.00 7.54
C TYR A 250 7.20 -12.56 8.05
N PHE A 251 7.22 -11.60 7.11
CA PHE A 251 7.07 -10.17 7.42
C PHE A 251 5.74 -9.86 8.09
N MET A 252 4.65 -10.50 7.64
CA MET A 252 3.34 -10.28 8.24
C MET A 252 3.32 -10.55 9.75
N MET A 253 3.95 -11.64 10.22
CA MET A 253 4.03 -11.93 11.64
C MET A 253 4.84 -10.87 12.40
N LYS A 254 5.99 -10.46 11.85
CA LYS A 254 6.78 -9.35 12.40
C LYS A 254 5.93 -8.07 12.51
N GLU A 255 5.22 -7.71 11.45
CA GLU A 255 4.41 -6.49 11.37
C GLU A 255 3.22 -6.51 12.32
N ILE A 256 2.63 -7.69 12.60
CA ILE A 256 1.63 -7.87 13.66
C ILE A 256 2.26 -7.55 15.02
N HIS A 257 3.48 -8.02 15.30
CA HIS A 257 4.17 -7.76 16.56
C HIS A 257 4.69 -6.32 16.69
N GLU A 258 4.89 -5.61 15.60
CA GLU A 258 5.30 -4.20 15.60
C GLU A 258 4.15 -3.21 15.89
N GLN A 259 2.89 -3.67 15.94
CA GLN A 259 1.74 -2.78 16.15
C GLN A 259 1.82 -1.92 17.41
N PRO A 260 2.21 -2.44 18.59
CA PRO A 260 2.31 -1.61 19.79
C PRO A 260 3.30 -0.45 19.62
N GLU A 261 4.46 -0.71 19.05
CA GLU A 261 5.47 0.33 18.79
C GLU A 261 4.99 1.34 17.74
N ALA A 262 4.42 0.87 16.65
CA ALA A 262 3.87 1.71 15.59
C ALA A 262 2.75 2.64 16.12
N LEU A 263 1.87 2.12 16.98
CA LEU A 263 0.83 2.90 17.64
C LEU A 263 1.43 3.96 18.57
N ARG A 264 2.43 3.61 19.41
CA ARG A 264 3.12 4.58 20.26
C ARG A 264 3.77 5.69 19.44
N ASN A 265 4.43 5.34 18.34
CA ASN A 265 5.09 6.30 17.44
C ASN A 265 4.09 7.20 16.71
N THR A 266 2.86 6.74 16.48
CA THR A 266 1.78 7.51 15.84
C THR A 266 1.09 8.46 16.84
N ILE A 267 0.83 7.99 18.06
CA ILE A 267 -0.01 8.70 19.05
C ILE A 267 0.80 9.72 19.87
N ARG A 268 1.96 9.29 20.44
CA ARG A 268 2.72 10.12 21.38
C ARG A 268 3.14 11.49 20.86
N PRO A 269 3.64 11.64 19.61
CA PRO A 269 4.01 12.96 19.07
C PRO A 269 2.82 13.92 18.95
N ARG A 270 1.59 13.39 18.93
CA ARG A 270 0.33 14.13 18.79
C ARG A 270 -0.43 14.27 20.10
N MET A 271 0.26 14.09 21.22
CA MET A 271 -0.28 14.26 22.57
C MET A 271 0.50 15.40 23.27
N VAL A 272 -0.03 16.61 23.19
CA VAL A 272 0.59 17.81 23.81
C VAL A 272 -0.26 18.20 25.02
N ASN A 273 0.35 18.21 26.20
CA ASN A 273 -0.35 18.47 27.47
C ASN A 273 -1.56 17.54 27.71
N GLY A 274 -1.51 16.32 27.16
CA GLY A 274 -2.60 15.35 27.22
C GLY A 274 -3.72 15.55 26.21
N LEU A 275 -3.64 16.58 25.35
CA LEU A 275 -4.63 16.90 24.31
C LEU A 275 -4.15 16.41 22.93
N PRO A 276 -5.07 16.07 22.01
CA PRO A 276 -4.72 15.77 20.62
C PRO A 276 -4.25 17.06 19.93
N ASP A 277 -3.09 17.02 19.28
CA ASP A 277 -2.49 18.17 18.62
C ASP A 277 -1.73 17.78 17.35
N PHE A 278 -1.91 18.53 16.27
CA PHE A 278 -1.29 18.30 14.97
C PHE A 278 -0.32 19.41 14.54
N SER A 279 0.03 20.33 15.44
CA SER A 279 0.93 21.45 15.13
C SER A 279 2.31 20.97 14.66
N ALA A 280 2.79 19.86 15.22
CA ALA A 280 4.06 19.25 14.80
C ALA A 280 3.99 18.65 13.38
N ASP A 281 2.80 18.32 12.89
CA ASP A 281 2.55 17.89 11.51
C ASP A 281 2.31 19.08 10.56
N GLY A 282 2.28 20.33 11.07
CA GLY A 282 1.94 21.53 10.31
C GLY A 282 0.46 21.68 10.00
N VAL A 283 -0.41 21.01 10.77
CA VAL A 283 -1.86 21.06 10.61
C VAL A 283 -2.48 21.84 11.75
N GLY A 284 -3.05 23.01 11.44
CA GLY A 284 -3.70 23.89 12.40
C GLY A 284 -5.20 23.62 12.54
N ASP A 285 -5.81 24.30 13.52
CA ASP A 285 -7.24 24.13 13.84
C ASP A 285 -8.17 24.67 12.74
N GLU A 286 -7.67 25.57 11.89
CA GLU A 286 -8.41 26.09 10.74
C GLU A 286 -8.88 25.01 9.76
N LEU A 287 -8.22 23.85 9.74
CA LEU A 287 -8.66 22.70 8.97
C LEU A 287 -10.05 22.22 9.42
N PHE A 288 -10.34 22.29 10.72
CA PHE A 288 -11.53 21.73 11.35
C PHE A 288 -12.68 22.75 11.52
N THR A 289 -12.43 24.00 11.14
CA THR A 289 -13.45 25.05 11.16
C THR A 289 -14.17 25.13 9.82
N ASP A 290 -15.43 25.57 9.84
CA ASP A 290 -16.26 25.75 8.64
C ASP A 290 -16.42 24.48 7.77
N VAL A 291 -16.43 23.32 8.42
CA VAL A 291 -16.64 22.00 7.79
C VAL A 291 -18.03 21.50 8.18
N ASN A 292 -18.89 21.28 7.20
CA ASN A 292 -20.25 20.76 7.42
C ASN A 292 -20.41 19.29 7.00
N ARG A 293 -19.44 18.75 6.29
CA ARG A 293 -19.40 17.36 5.79
C ARG A 293 -17.97 16.85 5.71
N ILE A 294 -17.80 15.57 6.02
CA ILE A 294 -16.53 14.86 5.79
C ILE A 294 -16.77 13.73 4.79
N VAL A 295 -15.89 13.62 3.81
CA VAL A 295 -15.81 12.47 2.91
C VAL A 295 -14.47 11.79 3.15
N ILE A 296 -14.51 10.49 3.41
CA ILE A 296 -13.28 9.65 3.52
C ILE A 296 -13.24 8.76 2.29
N THR A 297 -12.15 8.79 1.54
CA THR A 297 -12.01 7.95 0.35
C THR A 297 -10.68 7.20 0.36
N ALA A 298 -10.74 5.91 0.06
CA ALA A 298 -9.58 5.01 0.05
C ALA A 298 -9.93 3.68 -0.65
N CYS A 299 -8.96 2.76 -0.74
CA CYS A 299 -9.13 1.41 -1.26
C CYS A 299 -8.80 0.36 -0.19
N GLY A 300 -9.53 -0.77 -0.19
CA GLY A 300 -9.25 -1.95 0.62
C GLY A 300 -9.15 -1.66 2.12
N THR A 301 -8.10 -2.16 2.76
CA THR A 301 -7.81 -1.98 4.20
C THR A 301 -7.85 -0.51 4.64
N ALA A 302 -7.33 0.40 3.82
CA ALA A 302 -7.35 1.82 4.12
C ALA A 302 -8.80 2.37 4.15
N MET A 303 -9.68 1.89 3.29
CA MET A 303 -11.11 2.25 3.32
C MET A 303 -11.78 1.72 4.60
N HIS A 304 -11.41 0.51 5.06
CA HIS A 304 -11.92 -0.02 6.33
C HIS A 304 -11.47 0.81 7.53
N SER A 305 -10.26 1.38 7.53
CA SER A 305 -9.86 2.36 8.55
C SER A 305 -10.73 3.62 8.52
N GLY A 306 -11.18 4.03 7.34
CA GLY A 306 -12.16 5.09 7.14
C GLY A 306 -13.53 4.78 7.76
N LEU A 307 -14.00 3.52 7.68
CA LEU A 307 -15.24 3.09 8.35
C LEU A 307 -15.12 3.22 9.88
N MET A 308 -13.96 2.91 10.46
CA MET A 308 -13.69 3.14 11.87
C MET A 308 -13.71 4.64 12.20
N GLY A 309 -13.04 5.45 11.37
CA GLY A 309 -13.02 6.90 11.47
C GLY A 309 -14.43 7.51 11.40
N LYS A 310 -15.26 7.08 10.44
CA LYS A 310 -16.67 7.50 10.35
C LYS A 310 -17.40 7.29 11.66
N ASN A 311 -17.35 6.09 12.22
CA ASN A 311 -18.05 5.78 13.48
C ASN A 311 -17.62 6.73 14.60
N MET A 312 -16.33 7.00 14.74
CA MET A 312 -15.80 7.86 15.78
C MET A 312 -16.14 9.34 15.54
N ILE A 313 -15.99 9.85 14.32
CA ILE A 313 -16.26 11.25 13.96
C ILE A 313 -17.77 11.54 14.11
N GLU A 314 -18.64 10.72 13.55
CA GLU A 314 -20.08 10.92 13.67
C GLU A 314 -20.55 10.87 15.14
N ARG A 315 -19.96 9.98 15.94
CA ARG A 315 -20.27 9.84 17.37
C ARG A 315 -19.89 11.09 18.17
N LEU A 316 -18.69 11.63 17.98
CA LEU A 316 -18.17 12.73 18.79
C LEU A 316 -18.46 14.11 18.19
N CYS A 317 -18.33 14.27 16.87
CA CYS A 317 -18.42 15.57 16.22
C CYS A 317 -19.82 15.90 15.74
N ARG A 318 -20.71 14.90 15.59
CA ARG A 318 -22.09 15.05 15.11
C ARG A 318 -22.17 15.72 13.72
N ILE A 319 -21.22 15.40 12.87
CA ILE A 319 -21.14 15.83 11.48
C ILE A 319 -21.30 14.61 10.56
N PRO A 320 -22.03 14.70 9.42
CA PRO A 320 -22.19 13.59 8.51
C PRO A 320 -20.86 13.20 7.85
N VAL A 321 -20.57 11.89 7.84
CA VAL A 321 -19.38 11.31 7.22
C VAL A 321 -19.79 10.28 6.19
N THR A 322 -19.32 10.45 4.95
CA THR A 322 -19.42 9.43 3.91
C THR A 322 -18.07 8.71 3.78
N VAL A 323 -18.09 7.40 3.64
CA VAL A 323 -16.89 6.62 3.30
C VAL A 323 -17.14 5.96 1.95
N ASP A 324 -16.31 6.28 0.97
CA ASP A 324 -16.45 5.79 -0.39
C ASP A 324 -15.18 5.03 -0.84
N ILE A 325 -15.40 4.02 -1.69
CA ILE A 325 -14.33 3.35 -2.42
C ILE A 325 -13.77 4.32 -3.45
N ALA A 326 -12.46 4.56 -3.45
CA ALA A 326 -11.86 5.60 -4.28
C ALA A 326 -12.06 5.39 -5.79
N SER A 327 -12.08 4.13 -6.27
CA SER A 327 -12.35 3.82 -7.67
C SER A 327 -13.76 4.22 -8.11
N GLU A 328 -14.75 4.16 -7.20
CA GLU A 328 -16.14 4.51 -7.50
C GLU A 328 -16.42 6.01 -7.30
N PHE A 329 -15.78 6.61 -6.29
CA PHE A 329 -16.01 7.99 -5.86
C PHE A 329 -16.01 8.99 -7.01
N ARG A 330 -15.03 8.92 -7.91
CA ARG A 330 -14.89 9.87 -9.01
C ARG A 330 -15.95 9.73 -10.09
N TYR A 331 -16.51 8.52 -10.27
CA TYR A 331 -17.52 8.25 -11.30
C TYR A 331 -18.96 8.51 -10.81
N GLN A 332 -19.17 8.59 -9.50
CA GLN A 332 -20.49 8.88 -8.89
C GLN A 332 -20.88 10.36 -8.94
N ASN A 333 -20.03 11.23 -9.52
CA ASN A 333 -20.24 12.68 -9.49
C ASN A 333 -20.49 13.22 -8.06
N PRO A 334 -19.56 13.05 -7.13
CA PRO A 334 -19.79 13.29 -5.70
C PRO A 334 -20.16 14.74 -5.41
N ILE A 335 -21.03 14.95 -4.40
CA ILE A 335 -21.44 16.28 -3.94
C ILE A 335 -20.35 16.82 -3.02
N ILE A 336 -19.57 17.76 -3.53
CA ILE A 336 -18.42 18.38 -2.88
C ILE A 336 -18.47 19.88 -3.07
N ASP A 337 -18.16 20.62 -2.02
CA ASP A 337 -18.06 22.07 -1.97
C ASP A 337 -16.91 22.52 -1.05
N GLU A 338 -16.74 23.82 -0.87
CA GLU A 338 -15.72 24.46 -0.03
C GLU A 338 -15.88 24.16 1.48
N HIS A 339 -17.04 23.67 1.92
CA HIS A 339 -17.32 23.25 3.30
C HIS A 339 -17.12 21.74 3.50
N THR A 340 -16.64 21.04 2.48
CA THR A 340 -16.34 19.62 2.55
C THR A 340 -14.89 19.41 2.91
N LEU A 341 -14.62 18.58 3.94
CA LEU A 341 -13.28 18.04 4.20
C LEU A 341 -13.17 16.65 3.56
N LEU A 342 -12.33 16.53 2.54
CA LEU A 342 -11.94 15.22 2.03
C LEU A 342 -10.77 14.67 2.85
N ILE A 343 -10.92 13.45 3.37
CA ILE A 343 -9.83 12.69 4.00
C ILE A 343 -9.48 11.52 3.09
N THR A 344 -8.26 11.49 2.57
CA THR A 344 -7.75 10.33 1.83
C THR A 344 -6.86 9.48 2.72
N VAL A 345 -6.95 8.15 2.59
CA VAL A 345 -6.13 7.22 3.36
C VAL A 345 -5.38 6.30 2.41
N SER A 346 -4.06 6.21 2.57
CA SER A 346 -3.24 5.30 1.77
C SER A 346 -1.94 4.97 2.51
N GLN A 347 -1.60 3.70 2.64
CA GLN A 347 -0.32 3.30 3.23
C GLN A 347 0.86 3.80 2.37
N SER A 348 0.84 3.54 1.07
CA SER A 348 1.90 3.94 0.13
C SER A 348 1.85 5.41 -0.26
N GLY A 349 0.66 6.03 -0.21
CA GLY A 349 0.41 7.35 -0.78
C GLY A 349 0.54 7.42 -2.31
N GLU A 350 0.50 6.25 -2.99
CA GLU A 350 0.66 6.12 -4.45
C GLU A 350 -0.51 5.36 -5.09
N THR A 351 -1.61 5.13 -4.37
CA THR A 351 -2.79 4.42 -4.90
C THR A 351 -3.47 5.30 -5.95
N ALA A 352 -3.52 4.82 -7.19
CA ALA A 352 -3.99 5.61 -8.35
C ALA A 352 -5.41 6.15 -8.14
N ASP A 353 -6.35 5.31 -7.78
CA ASP A 353 -7.74 5.72 -7.55
C ASP A 353 -7.87 6.76 -6.42
N THR A 354 -7.12 6.58 -5.33
CA THR A 354 -7.14 7.52 -4.20
C THR A 354 -6.54 8.87 -4.60
N LEU A 355 -5.50 8.88 -5.40
CA LEU A 355 -4.90 10.10 -5.95
C LEU A 355 -5.87 10.82 -6.92
N ALA A 356 -6.54 10.07 -7.78
CA ALA A 356 -7.53 10.63 -8.69
C ALA A 356 -8.74 11.24 -7.93
N ALA A 357 -9.20 10.56 -6.87
CA ALA A 357 -10.26 11.08 -5.99
C ALA A 357 -9.83 12.37 -5.27
N LEU A 358 -8.57 12.44 -4.80
CA LEU A 358 -8.00 13.65 -4.21
C LEU A 358 -8.03 14.83 -5.18
N ARG A 359 -7.54 14.62 -6.41
CA ARG A 359 -7.49 15.65 -7.46
C ARG A 359 -8.88 16.17 -7.79
N LEU A 360 -9.85 15.27 -8.00
CA LEU A 360 -11.23 15.64 -8.27
C LEU A 360 -11.84 16.49 -7.14
N ALA A 361 -11.60 16.15 -5.88
CA ALA A 361 -12.13 16.89 -4.76
C ALA A 361 -11.50 18.30 -4.65
N LYS A 362 -10.21 18.43 -4.91
CA LYS A 362 -9.52 19.74 -4.98
C LYS A 362 -10.09 20.62 -6.09
N GLU A 363 -10.28 20.06 -7.29
CA GLU A 363 -10.91 20.78 -8.41
C GLU A 363 -12.30 21.32 -8.07
N ARG A 364 -13.02 20.64 -7.16
CA ARG A 364 -14.36 21.04 -6.67
C ARG A 364 -14.32 21.94 -5.43
N GLY A 365 -13.14 22.34 -4.97
CA GLY A 365 -12.95 23.30 -3.88
C GLY A 365 -12.93 22.69 -2.46
N ALA A 366 -12.94 21.36 -2.30
CA ALA A 366 -12.83 20.75 -0.98
C ALA A 366 -11.45 21.02 -0.33
N LYS A 367 -11.43 21.17 1.00
CA LYS A 367 -10.21 21.07 1.78
C LYS A 367 -9.75 19.59 1.79
N THR A 368 -8.46 19.34 1.65
CA THR A 368 -7.94 17.97 1.58
C THR A 368 -6.95 17.66 2.69
N LEU A 369 -7.19 16.56 3.41
CA LEU A 369 -6.31 15.99 4.41
C LEU A 369 -5.95 14.56 4.00
N SER A 370 -4.67 14.23 3.96
CA SER A 370 -4.24 12.87 3.66
C SER A 370 -3.57 12.19 4.85
N VAL A 371 -3.95 10.94 5.08
CA VAL A 371 -3.35 10.05 6.07
C VAL A 371 -2.51 9.02 5.32
N VAL A 372 -1.19 9.19 5.35
CA VAL A 372 -0.25 8.37 4.57
C VAL A 372 0.95 7.94 5.42
N ASN A 373 1.60 6.84 5.04
CA ASN A 373 2.81 6.39 5.74
C ASN A 373 4.11 6.83 5.03
N VAL A 374 4.09 6.92 3.70
CA VAL A 374 5.30 7.22 2.92
C VAL A 374 5.45 8.73 2.70
N LYS A 375 6.53 9.29 3.27
CA LYS A 375 6.86 10.71 3.10
C LYS A 375 7.21 11.03 1.64
N GLY A 376 6.68 12.15 1.14
CA GLY A 376 6.94 12.61 -0.22
C GLY A 376 6.22 11.81 -1.31
N SER A 377 5.26 10.94 -0.94
CA SER A 377 4.39 10.26 -1.89
C SER A 377 3.49 11.24 -2.68
N SER A 378 2.94 10.79 -3.79
CA SER A 378 2.12 11.64 -4.68
C SER A 378 0.91 12.22 -3.95
N ILE A 379 0.18 11.41 -3.20
CA ILE A 379 -0.96 11.86 -2.38
C ILE A 379 -0.50 12.91 -1.35
N ALA A 380 0.64 12.66 -0.66
CA ALA A 380 1.17 13.61 0.32
C ALA A 380 1.56 14.96 -0.30
N ARG A 381 2.13 14.97 -1.51
CA ARG A 381 2.54 16.21 -2.18
C ARG A 381 1.38 17.03 -2.73
N GLU A 382 0.30 16.37 -3.09
CA GLU A 382 -0.85 17.03 -3.72
C GLU A 382 -1.94 17.45 -2.74
N SER A 383 -1.90 16.95 -1.50
CA SER A 383 -2.83 17.32 -0.44
C SER A 383 -2.52 18.69 0.17
N ASP A 384 -3.54 19.37 0.67
CA ASP A 384 -3.35 20.64 1.38
C ASP A 384 -2.74 20.40 2.76
N TYR A 385 -3.15 19.29 3.43
CA TYR A 385 -2.67 18.88 4.75
C TYR A 385 -2.33 17.39 4.76
N VAL A 386 -1.32 16.99 5.54
CA VAL A 386 -0.84 15.61 5.60
C VAL A 386 -0.58 15.18 7.04
N LEU A 387 -1.12 14.04 7.44
CA LEU A 387 -0.77 13.35 8.67
C LEU A 387 -0.06 12.02 8.33
N TYR A 388 1.21 11.90 8.73
CA TYR A 388 1.98 10.67 8.54
C TYR A 388 1.72 9.68 9.66
N THR A 389 1.51 8.40 9.32
CA THR A 389 1.16 7.36 10.31
C THR A 389 2.34 6.85 11.13
N HIS A 390 3.58 7.11 10.70
CA HIS A 390 4.82 6.66 11.37
C HIS A 390 4.89 5.14 11.66
N ALA A 391 4.26 4.31 10.81
CA ALA A 391 4.29 2.85 10.95
C ALA A 391 5.67 2.23 10.64
N GLY A 392 6.59 2.98 10.06
CA GLY A 392 7.81 2.43 9.46
C GLY A 392 7.50 1.65 8.17
N PRO A 393 8.47 0.88 7.62
CA PRO A 393 8.26 0.08 6.44
C PRO A 393 7.30 -1.09 6.73
N GLU A 394 6.34 -1.31 5.83
CA GLU A 394 5.43 -2.46 5.81
C GLU A 394 5.61 -3.19 4.49
N ILE A 395 6.10 -4.43 4.55
CA ILE A 395 6.59 -5.21 3.40
C ILE A 395 5.58 -6.28 2.96
N ALA A 396 4.91 -6.96 3.93
CA ALA A 396 3.86 -7.92 3.61
C ALA A 396 2.79 -7.26 2.74
N VAL A 397 2.33 -7.96 1.68
CA VAL A 397 1.35 -7.41 0.74
C VAL A 397 0.04 -7.09 1.46
N ALA A 398 -0.46 -8.01 2.27
CA ALA A 398 -1.62 -7.78 3.12
C ALA A 398 -1.25 -6.80 4.26
N SER A 399 -1.95 -5.68 4.36
CA SER A 399 -1.66 -4.64 5.34
C SER A 399 -2.05 -5.08 6.76
N THR A 400 -1.21 -4.78 7.74
CA THR A 400 -1.39 -5.15 9.16
C THR A 400 -1.22 -3.94 10.08
N LYS A 401 0.01 -3.61 10.47
CA LYS A 401 0.29 -2.47 11.36
C LYS A 401 -0.17 -1.13 10.78
N ALA A 402 -0.12 -0.97 9.44
CA ALA A 402 -0.59 0.25 8.80
C ALA A 402 -2.09 0.48 9.03
N TYR A 403 -2.91 -0.57 9.06
CA TYR A 403 -4.32 -0.46 9.40
C TYR A 403 -4.51 0.11 10.82
N SER A 404 -3.85 -0.47 11.81
CA SER A 404 -3.98 -0.04 13.21
C SER A 404 -3.58 1.41 13.41
N VAL A 405 -2.48 1.86 12.79
CA VAL A 405 -2.07 3.27 12.89
C VAL A 405 -2.96 4.22 12.07
N GLN A 406 -3.54 3.76 10.96
CA GLN A 406 -4.55 4.54 10.22
C GLN A 406 -5.80 4.75 11.08
N VAL A 407 -6.30 3.70 11.74
CA VAL A 407 -7.41 3.82 12.70
C VAL A 407 -7.04 4.79 13.83
N ALA A 408 -5.81 4.71 14.36
CA ALA A 408 -5.34 5.62 15.40
C ALA A 408 -5.38 7.09 14.94
N VAL A 409 -4.91 7.37 13.73
CA VAL A 409 -4.97 8.75 13.17
C VAL A 409 -6.41 9.21 12.98
N MET A 410 -7.32 8.32 12.52
CA MET A 410 -8.74 8.65 12.40
C MET A 410 -9.37 9.01 13.75
N TYR A 411 -9.00 8.32 14.83
CA TYR A 411 -9.47 8.63 16.18
C TYR A 411 -8.90 9.98 16.68
N LEU A 412 -7.61 10.23 16.44
CA LEU A 412 -6.99 11.52 16.77
C LEU A 412 -7.67 12.68 16.03
N ILE A 413 -8.00 12.51 14.74
CA ILE A 413 -8.77 13.48 13.95
C ILE A 413 -10.13 13.74 14.61
N ALA A 414 -10.85 12.68 15.00
CA ALA A 414 -12.14 12.80 15.65
C ALA A 414 -12.04 13.57 16.98
N PHE A 415 -11.04 13.27 17.80
CA PHE A 415 -10.84 13.95 19.08
C PHE A 415 -10.50 15.43 18.90
N ARG A 416 -9.56 15.75 17.97
CA ARG A 416 -9.20 17.15 17.71
C ARG A 416 -10.35 17.93 17.11
N PHE A 417 -11.03 17.37 16.11
CA PHE A 417 -12.20 18.00 15.48
C PHE A 417 -13.30 18.28 16.51
N ALA A 418 -13.63 17.31 17.35
CA ALA A 418 -14.66 17.48 18.38
C ALA A 418 -14.26 18.53 19.43
N LEU A 419 -12.98 18.58 19.82
CA LEU A 419 -12.45 19.57 20.76
C LEU A 419 -12.51 20.99 20.18
N VAL A 420 -12.00 21.19 18.96
CA VAL A 420 -11.97 22.49 18.27
C VAL A 420 -13.37 23.05 18.09
N ASN A 421 -14.36 22.20 17.80
CA ASN A 421 -15.76 22.61 17.60
C ASN A 421 -16.60 22.57 18.89
N GLY A 422 -15.97 22.45 20.05
CA GLY A 422 -16.66 22.48 21.35
C GLY A 422 -17.67 21.36 21.57
N LYS A 423 -17.51 20.22 20.89
CA LYS A 423 -18.38 19.04 21.02
C LYS A 423 -18.01 18.16 22.21
N ILE A 424 -16.74 18.23 22.62
CA ILE A 424 -16.21 17.60 23.84
C ILE A 424 -15.42 18.62 24.63
N SER A 425 -15.30 18.40 25.94
CA SER A 425 -14.46 19.23 26.82
C SER A 425 -12.97 18.83 26.71
N GLU A 426 -12.06 19.72 27.13
CA GLU A 426 -10.63 19.36 27.27
C GLU A 426 -10.45 18.14 28.19
N LYS A 427 -11.22 18.06 29.26
CA LYS A 427 -11.18 16.91 30.18
C LYS A 427 -11.54 15.59 29.48
N ASP A 428 -12.57 15.61 28.61
CA ASP A 428 -12.96 14.43 27.84
C ASP A 428 -11.86 14.07 26.82
N ALA A 429 -11.30 15.07 26.12
CA ALA A 429 -10.21 14.87 25.17
C ALA A 429 -8.96 14.25 25.85
N VAL A 430 -8.56 14.75 27.02
CA VAL A 430 -7.48 14.16 27.82
C VAL A 430 -7.82 12.72 28.23
N GLY A 431 -9.08 12.45 28.61
CA GLY A 431 -9.54 11.10 28.92
C GLY A 431 -9.39 10.14 27.74
N PHE A 432 -9.87 10.54 26.55
CA PHE A 432 -9.74 9.75 25.33
C PHE A 432 -8.29 9.48 24.94
N MET A 433 -7.43 10.52 24.98
CA MET A 433 -6.01 10.37 24.69
C MET A 433 -5.31 9.42 25.65
N LYS A 434 -5.64 9.51 26.95
CA LYS A 434 -5.11 8.59 27.95
C LYS A 434 -5.55 7.16 27.68
N THR A 435 -6.86 6.92 27.49
CA THR A 435 -7.39 5.59 27.19
C THR A 435 -6.78 5.02 25.91
N MET A 436 -6.57 5.85 24.90
CA MET A 436 -5.97 5.43 23.64
C MET A 436 -4.52 4.95 23.84
N ILE A 437 -3.71 5.65 24.62
CA ILE A 437 -2.33 5.24 24.88
C ILE A 437 -2.27 4.02 25.79
N ASP A 438 -3.15 3.92 26.78
CA ASP A 438 -3.26 2.76 27.69
C ASP A 438 -3.71 1.50 26.91
N THR A 439 -4.53 1.67 25.86
CA THR A 439 -4.96 0.57 24.98
C THR A 439 -3.80 -0.07 24.22
N VAL A 440 -2.70 0.66 23.99
CA VAL A 440 -1.53 0.08 23.31
C VAL A 440 -0.93 -1.08 24.11
N ASP A 441 -0.95 -1.01 25.42
CA ASP A 441 -0.50 -2.12 26.30
C ASP A 441 -1.47 -3.32 26.18
N LYS A 442 -2.77 -3.08 25.94
CA LYS A 442 -3.75 -4.15 25.67
C LYS A 442 -3.58 -4.78 24.28
N VAL A 443 -3.12 -4.03 23.31
CA VAL A 443 -2.68 -4.57 22.00
C VAL A 443 -1.46 -5.48 22.20
N GLU A 444 -0.51 -5.10 23.06
CA GLU A 444 0.64 -5.92 23.42
C GLU A 444 0.24 -7.21 24.15
N ASP A 445 -0.72 -7.12 25.12
CA ASP A 445 -1.32 -8.29 25.77
C ASP A 445 -1.96 -9.25 24.75
N ALA A 446 -2.64 -8.72 23.71
CA ALA A 446 -3.28 -9.53 22.67
C ALA A 446 -2.29 -10.32 21.80
N LEU A 447 -1.03 -9.92 21.73
CA LEU A 447 0.02 -10.69 21.04
C LEU A 447 0.28 -12.06 21.68
N THR A 448 -0.10 -12.26 22.94
CA THR A 448 0.04 -13.55 23.66
C THR A 448 -1.03 -14.58 23.27
N TYR A 449 -2.02 -14.19 22.44
CA TYR A 449 -3.10 -15.10 22.00
C TYR A 449 -2.72 -15.93 20.77
N ASP A 450 -1.48 -15.87 20.32
CA ASP A 450 -0.95 -16.55 19.13
C ASP A 450 -1.29 -18.04 19.09
N GLN A 451 -0.93 -18.80 20.13
CA GLN A 451 -1.17 -20.25 20.22
C GLN A 451 -2.66 -20.62 20.32
N GLN A 452 -3.48 -19.79 21.00
CA GLN A 452 -4.91 -20.02 21.05
C GLN A 452 -5.51 -19.84 19.66
N THR A 453 -5.11 -18.77 18.97
CA THR A 453 -5.61 -18.42 17.64
C THR A 453 -5.15 -19.42 16.59
N GLU A 454 -3.90 -19.90 16.67
CA GLU A 454 -3.37 -20.97 15.81
C GLU A 454 -4.22 -22.24 15.91
N ARG A 455 -4.57 -22.68 17.13
CA ARG A 455 -5.42 -23.86 17.34
C ARG A 455 -6.80 -23.75 16.71
N ILE A 456 -7.40 -22.55 16.75
CA ILE A 456 -8.67 -22.26 16.10
C ILE A 456 -8.50 -22.23 14.58
N ALA A 457 -7.46 -21.56 14.09
CA ALA A 457 -7.17 -21.41 12.66
C ALA A 457 -7.01 -22.77 11.95
N LYS A 458 -6.38 -23.77 12.61
CA LYS A 458 -6.25 -25.15 12.09
C LYS A 458 -7.60 -25.78 11.75
N ARG A 459 -8.68 -25.39 12.45
CA ARG A 459 -10.04 -25.90 12.20
C ARG A 459 -10.74 -25.21 11.01
N LEU A 460 -10.20 -24.10 10.57
CA LEU A 460 -10.75 -23.32 9.44
C LEU A 460 -10.12 -23.64 8.10
N THR A 461 -9.02 -24.40 8.08
CA THR A 461 -8.22 -24.64 6.86
C THR A 461 -8.99 -25.35 5.73
N SER A 462 -9.99 -26.18 6.07
CA SER A 462 -10.84 -26.91 5.12
C SER A 462 -12.10 -26.15 4.71
N ALA A 463 -12.37 -24.98 5.30
CA ALA A 463 -13.52 -24.17 4.94
C ALA A 463 -13.38 -23.61 3.52
N THR A 464 -14.48 -23.57 2.77
CA THR A 464 -14.59 -22.86 1.49
C THR A 464 -15.10 -21.43 1.68
N ASP A 465 -15.98 -21.27 2.68
CA ASP A 465 -16.67 -20.01 2.96
C ASP A 465 -16.62 -19.72 4.47
N ILE A 466 -16.39 -18.48 4.85
CA ILE A 466 -16.38 -18.01 6.24
C ILE A 466 -17.13 -16.68 6.33
N PHE A 467 -18.09 -16.58 7.26
CA PHE A 467 -18.85 -15.36 7.49
C PHE A 467 -18.35 -14.61 8.72
N PHE A 468 -18.26 -13.29 8.61
CA PHE A 468 -17.94 -12.40 9.71
C PHE A 468 -19.19 -11.60 10.09
N LEU A 469 -19.49 -11.54 11.38
CA LEU A 469 -20.66 -10.83 11.90
C LEU A 469 -20.26 -9.78 12.94
N GLY A 470 -20.81 -8.58 12.82
CA GLY A 470 -20.61 -7.51 13.78
C GLY A 470 -21.74 -6.49 13.73
N ARG A 471 -21.74 -5.55 14.69
CA ARG A 471 -22.60 -4.37 14.68
C ARG A 471 -21.81 -3.12 15.05
N GLY A 472 -22.10 -1.99 14.39
CA GLY A 472 -21.38 -0.74 14.63
C GLY A 472 -19.87 -0.88 14.36
N LEU A 473 -19.04 -0.59 15.36
CA LEU A 473 -17.58 -0.74 15.25
C LEU A 473 -17.16 -2.17 14.95
N ASP A 474 -17.84 -3.17 15.54
CA ASP A 474 -17.55 -4.58 15.28
C ASP A 474 -17.85 -4.99 13.83
N TYR A 475 -18.86 -4.38 13.19
CA TYR A 475 -19.11 -4.61 11.75
C TYR A 475 -18.00 -4.00 10.90
N ALA A 476 -17.61 -2.76 11.17
CA ALA A 476 -16.52 -2.11 10.45
C ALA A 476 -15.21 -2.93 10.56
N LEU A 477 -14.91 -3.47 11.75
CA LEU A 477 -13.77 -4.34 11.97
C LEU A 477 -13.94 -5.72 11.29
N SER A 478 -15.15 -6.27 11.26
CA SER A 478 -15.45 -7.52 10.55
C SER A 478 -15.13 -7.43 9.06
N CYS A 479 -15.36 -6.27 8.43
CA CYS A 479 -14.98 -6.04 7.04
C CYS A 479 -13.46 -6.20 6.83
N GLU A 480 -12.65 -5.67 7.75
CA GLU A 480 -11.19 -5.83 7.68
C GLU A 480 -10.75 -7.27 7.94
N GLY A 481 -11.30 -7.93 8.96
CA GLY A 481 -10.99 -9.33 9.26
C GLY A 481 -11.30 -10.27 8.09
N SER A 482 -12.45 -10.07 7.44
CA SER A 482 -12.85 -10.80 6.24
C SER A 482 -11.89 -10.53 5.08
N LEU A 483 -11.49 -9.28 4.85
CA LEU A 483 -10.53 -8.93 3.81
C LEU A 483 -9.18 -9.61 4.04
N LYS A 484 -8.63 -9.53 5.26
CA LYS A 484 -7.35 -10.19 5.59
C LYS A 484 -7.39 -11.67 5.33
N LEU A 485 -8.47 -12.34 5.76
CA LEU A 485 -8.61 -13.78 5.58
C LEU A 485 -8.63 -14.15 4.09
N LYS A 486 -9.47 -13.51 3.28
CA LYS A 486 -9.58 -13.85 1.84
C LYS A 486 -8.31 -13.55 1.05
N GLU A 487 -7.60 -12.46 1.39
CA GLU A 487 -6.38 -12.04 0.68
C GLU A 487 -5.27 -13.10 0.74
N ILE A 488 -5.08 -13.73 1.89
CA ILE A 488 -3.91 -14.57 2.12
C ILE A 488 -4.23 -16.07 2.22
N SER A 489 -5.47 -16.45 2.59
CA SER A 489 -5.90 -17.85 2.69
C SER A 489 -6.62 -18.38 1.46
N TYR A 490 -7.11 -17.46 0.60
CA TYR A 490 -7.97 -17.75 -0.57
C TYR A 490 -9.29 -18.42 -0.23
N ILE A 491 -9.71 -18.39 1.03
CA ILE A 491 -11.04 -18.79 1.46
C ILE A 491 -11.98 -17.63 1.15
N HIS A 492 -13.10 -17.94 0.51
CA HIS A 492 -14.14 -16.91 0.32
C HIS A 492 -14.68 -16.48 1.68
N SER A 493 -14.70 -15.19 1.94
CA SER A 493 -15.26 -14.66 3.18
C SER A 493 -15.96 -13.34 2.96
N GLU A 494 -17.04 -13.12 3.72
CA GLU A 494 -17.81 -11.89 3.69
C GLU A 494 -18.16 -11.44 5.10
N ALA A 495 -18.22 -10.10 5.27
CA ALA A 495 -18.64 -9.49 6.52
C ALA A 495 -20.04 -8.88 6.36
N TYR A 496 -20.89 -9.14 7.36
CA TYR A 496 -22.25 -8.61 7.38
C TYR A 496 -22.54 -7.85 8.68
N ALA A 497 -23.27 -6.76 8.55
CA ALA A 497 -24.00 -6.21 9.68
C ALA A 497 -24.96 -7.30 10.17
N ALA A 498 -24.76 -7.79 11.40
CA ALA A 498 -25.38 -9.03 11.84
C ALA A 498 -26.92 -9.06 11.75
N GLY A 499 -27.57 -7.89 11.86
CA GLY A 499 -29.01 -7.79 11.65
C GLY A 499 -29.45 -7.98 10.20
N GLU A 500 -28.59 -7.63 9.23
CA GLU A 500 -28.88 -7.70 7.81
C GLU A 500 -28.84 -9.17 7.29
N LEU A 501 -28.18 -10.07 8.03
CA LEU A 501 -28.08 -11.45 7.65
C LEU A 501 -29.46 -12.10 7.34
N LYS A 502 -30.51 -11.70 8.08
CA LYS A 502 -31.88 -12.21 7.92
C LYS A 502 -32.53 -11.84 6.59
N HIS A 503 -32.04 -10.81 5.93
CA HIS A 503 -32.64 -10.27 4.71
C HIS A 503 -32.14 -10.94 3.42
N GLY A 504 -31.55 -12.13 3.54
CA GLY A 504 -31.11 -12.94 2.39
C GLY A 504 -29.97 -13.88 2.73
N THR A 505 -28.85 -13.35 3.20
CA THR A 505 -27.58 -14.07 3.35
C THR A 505 -27.63 -15.25 4.32
N ILE A 506 -28.56 -15.25 5.27
CA ILE A 506 -28.75 -16.38 6.20
C ILE A 506 -29.06 -17.70 5.48
N SER A 507 -29.54 -17.66 4.22
CA SER A 507 -29.72 -18.84 3.37
C SER A 507 -28.42 -19.61 3.08
N LEU A 508 -27.27 -18.95 3.20
CA LEU A 508 -25.95 -19.53 3.01
C LEU A 508 -25.41 -20.22 4.27
N ILE A 509 -26.06 -20.03 5.41
CA ILE A 509 -25.67 -20.66 6.67
C ILE A 509 -26.19 -22.09 6.68
N THR A 510 -25.26 -23.03 6.59
CA THR A 510 -25.50 -24.47 6.59
C THR A 510 -24.67 -25.15 7.68
N ASP A 511 -24.86 -26.47 7.84
CA ASP A 511 -24.14 -27.28 8.83
C ASP A 511 -22.62 -27.12 8.64
N ASN A 512 -21.96 -26.80 9.76
CA ASN A 512 -20.50 -26.63 9.89
C ASN A 512 -19.89 -25.42 9.15
N VAL A 513 -20.67 -24.52 8.55
CA VAL A 513 -20.14 -23.27 8.03
C VAL A 513 -19.56 -22.43 9.17
N PRO A 514 -18.29 -22.00 9.08
CA PRO A 514 -17.68 -21.17 10.12
C PRO A 514 -18.24 -19.73 10.09
N VAL A 515 -18.56 -19.23 11.28
CA VAL A 515 -18.98 -17.84 11.52
C VAL A 515 -18.10 -17.25 12.61
N ILE A 516 -17.41 -16.16 12.27
CA ILE A 516 -16.62 -15.36 13.24
C ILE A 516 -17.47 -14.16 13.64
N ALA A 517 -17.91 -14.14 14.89
CA ALA A 517 -18.77 -13.07 15.41
C ALA A 517 -18.00 -12.20 16.42
N LEU A 518 -18.05 -10.88 16.21
CA LEU A 518 -17.50 -9.89 17.11
C LEU A 518 -18.63 -9.30 17.97
N ALA A 519 -18.46 -9.32 19.26
CA ALA A 519 -19.42 -8.85 20.26
C ALA A 519 -18.71 -8.05 21.37
N THR A 520 -17.94 -7.01 20.98
CA THR A 520 -17.13 -6.19 21.89
C THR A 520 -17.86 -4.92 22.34
N GLN A 521 -19.01 -4.59 21.72
CA GLN A 521 -19.75 -3.36 22.00
C GLN A 521 -20.95 -3.63 22.92
N PRO A 522 -20.90 -3.16 24.19
CA PRO A 522 -21.97 -3.45 25.18
C PRO A 522 -23.37 -3.03 24.75
N ASP A 523 -23.48 -1.88 24.09
CA ASP A 523 -24.78 -1.31 23.68
C ASP A 523 -25.56 -2.22 22.72
N VAL A 524 -24.86 -3.05 21.97
CA VAL A 524 -25.45 -3.96 20.97
C VAL A 524 -25.19 -5.43 21.24
N TYR A 525 -24.54 -5.76 22.38
CA TYR A 525 -24.15 -7.12 22.75
C TYR A 525 -25.32 -8.11 22.67
N ALA A 526 -26.43 -7.83 23.33
CA ALA A 526 -27.60 -8.72 23.32
C ALA A 526 -28.15 -8.97 21.91
N LYS A 527 -28.02 -7.97 20.99
CA LYS A 527 -28.45 -8.12 19.61
C LYS A 527 -27.51 -9.02 18.81
N ILE A 528 -26.18 -8.91 19.03
CA ILE A 528 -25.21 -9.81 18.41
C ILE A 528 -25.43 -11.24 18.90
N ILE A 529 -25.59 -11.46 20.20
CA ILE A 529 -25.84 -12.78 20.77
C ILE A 529 -27.10 -13.43 20.18
N SER A 530 -28.17 -12.66 19.98
CA SER A 530 -29.37 -13.15 19.26
C SER A 530 -29.05 -13.59 17.83
N ASN A 531 -28.23 -12.82 17.09
CA ASN A 531 -27.82 -13.22 15.75
C ASN A 531 -26.88 -14.45 15.74
N VAL A 532 -26.03 -14.59 16.74
CA VAL A 532 -25.22 -15.81 16.95
C VAL A 532 -26.11 -17.03 17.16
N GLN A 533 -27.16 -16.92 17.98
CA GLN A 533 -28.15 -17.98 18.20
C GLN A 533 -28.84 -18.39 16.88
N GLU A 534 -29.16 -17.42 16.01
CA GLU A 534 -29.81 -17.68 14.72
C GLU A 534 -28.93 -18.48 13.76
N VAL A 535 -27.63 -18.16 13.66
CA VAL A 535 -26.72 -18.95 12.82
C VAL A 535 -26.40 -20.29 13.45
N ARG A 536 -26.26 -20.34 14.78
CA ARG A 536 -26.03 -21.57 15.53
C ARG A 536 -27.17 -22.59 15.37
N SER A 537 -28.42 -22.12 15.37
CA SER A 537 -29.60 -22.97 15.16
C SER A 537 -29.69 -23.57 13.76
N ARG A 538 -28.86 -23.09 12.82
CA ARG A 538 -28.72 -23.62 11.45
C ARG A 538 -27.45 -24.43 11.23
N GLY A 539 -26.77 -24.81 12.33
CA GLY A 539 -25.59 -25.69 12.28
C GLY A 539 -24.26 -24.98 12.08
N ALA A 540 -24.20 -23.65 12.11
CA ALA A 540 -22.94 -22.92 11.99
C ALA A 540 -21.94 -23.29 13.11
N LYS A 541 -20.66 -23.30 12.76
CA LYS A 541 -19.53 -23.34 13.71
C LYS A 541 -19.13 -21.93 14.09
N VAL A 542 -19.36 -21.57 15.34
CA VAL A 542 -19.19 -20.19 15.79
C VAL A 542 -17.88 -20.00 16.56
N ILE A 543 -17.10 -19.01 16.11
CA ILE A 543 -15.98 -18.41 16.83
C ILE A 543 -16.48 -17.06 17.32
N LEU A 544 -16.60 -16.89 18.66
CA LEU A 544 -17.11 -15.68 19.26
C LEU A 544 -15.96 -14.91 19.93
N ILE A 545 -15.81 -13.63 19.59
CA ILE A 545 -14.82 -12.71 20.15
C ILE A 545 -15.57 -11.67 20.97
N THR A 546 -15.27 -11.56 22.27
CA THR A 546 -15.96 -10.65 23.20
C THR A 546 -15.01 -9.80 24.03
N GLY A 547 -15.51 -8.74 24.64
CA GLY A 547 -14.83 -8.06 25.74
C GLY A 547 -14.77 -8.91 27.00
N ALA A 548 -13.96 -8.48 27.97
CA ALA A 548 -13.68 -9.22 29.21
C ALA A 548 -14.93 -9.44 30.08
N ASP A 549 -15.84 -8.47 30.12
CA ASP A 549 -17.05 -8.51 30.98
C ASP A 549 -18.21 -9.31 30.40
N ALA A 550 -18.04 -9.91 29.21
CA ALA A 550 -19.12 -10.60 28.54
C ALA A 550 -19.42 -11.96 29.20
N SER A 551 -20.66 -12.17 29.60
CA SER A 551 -21.15 -13.49 30.02
C SER A 551 -21.68 -14.23 28.81
N VAL A 552 -21.02 -15.34 28.43
CA VAL A 552 -21.35 -16.16 27.27
C VAL A 552 -21.77 -17.54 27.71
N ASP A 553 -22.95 -18.01 27.25
CA ASP A 553 -23.34 -19.40 27.36
C ASP A 553 -22.44 -20.26 26.46
N ALA A 554 -21.79 -21.26 27.00
CA ALA A 554 -20.91 -22.17 26.28
C ALA A 554 -21.57 -22.90 25.10
N ALA A 555 -22.90 -23.02 25.08
CA ALA A 555 -23.65 -23.61 23.97
C ALA A 555 -23.71 -22.71 22.72
N LEU A 556 -23.40 -21.42 22.84
CA LEU A 556 -23.51 -20.44 21.75
C LEU A 556 -22.35 -20.51 20.75
N CYS A 557 -21.18 -20.96 21.15
CA CYS A 557 -20.00 -20.97 20.29
C CYS A 557 -19.18 -22.24 20.47
N ASP A 558 -18.44 -22.60 19.43
CA ASP A 558 -17.48 -23.72 19.47
C ASP A 558 -16.13 -23.24 20.04
N TYR A 559 -15.82 -21.96 19.82
CA TYR A 559 -14.61 -21.29 20.34
C TYR A 559 -14.96 -19.90 20.84
N HIS A 560 -14.45 -19.59 22.01
CA HIS A 560 -14.60 -18.27 22.62
C HIS A 560 -13.23 -17.63 22.86
N ILE A 561 -13.05 -16.42 22.35
CA ILE A 561 -11.88 -15.59 22.58
C ILE A 561 -12.33 -14.37 23.37
N VAL A 562 -11.82 -14.24 24.59
CA VAL A 562 -12.10 -13.10 25.48
C VAL A 562 -10.94 -12.13 25.36
N LEU A 563 -11.20 -10.91 24.93
CA LEU A 563 -10.18 -9.87 24.83
C LEU A 563 -9.72 -9.39 26.20
N PRO A 564 -8.49 -8.89 26.36
CA PRO A 564 -8.09 -8.13 27.53
C PRO A 564 -9.08 -7.02 27.85
N GLU A 565 -9.27 -6.73 29.14
CA GLU A 565 -10.14 -5.63 29.59
C GLU A 565 -9.73 -4.31 28.90
N THR A 566 -10.66 -3.75 28.13
CA THR A 566 -10.41 -2.61 27.26
C THR A 566 -11.70 -1.79 27.12
N ASP A 567 -11.58 -0.47 27.10
CA ASP A 567 -12.72 0.40 26.80
C ASP A 567 -13.33 0.00 25.44
N PRO A 568 -14.66 -0.18 25.35
CA PRO A 568 -15.31 -0.68 24.12
C PRO A 568 -15.02 0.15 22.88
N LEU A 569 -14.81 1.47 22.97
CA LEU A 569 -14.45 2.30 21.82
C LEU A 569 -13.08 1.97 21.25
N PHE A 570 -12.19 1.41 22.07
CA PHE A 570 -10.82 1.05 21.69
C PHE A 570 -10.63 -0.46 21.54
N ALA A 571 -11.62 -1.28 21.90
CA ALA A 571 -11.59 -2.73 21.71
C ALA A 571 -11.23 -3.16 20.26
N PRO A 572 -11.60 -2.42 19.20
CA PRO A 572 -11.17 -2.76 17.84
C PRO A 572 -9.67 -2.85 17.62
N PHE A 573 -8.83 -2.06 18.33
CA PHE A 573 -7.38 -2.17 18.22
C PHE A 573 -6.87 -3.53 18.70
N VAL A 574 -7.44 -4.02 19.78
CA VAL A 574 -7.10 -5.31 20.39
C VAL A 574 -7.61 -6.47 19.54
N ALA A 575 -8.88 -6.41 19.12
CA ALA A 575 -9.50 -7.44 18.29
C ALA A 575 -8.83 -7.56 16.91
N THR A 576 -8.27 -6.48 16.36
CA THR A 576 -7.51 -6.49 15.11
C THR A 576 -6.38 -7.51 15.13
N VAL A 577 -5.62 -7.61 16.22
CA VAL A 577 -4.53 -8.58 16.37
C VAL A 577 -5.05 -10.02 16.23
N ILE A 578 -6.18 -10.31 16.88
CA ILE A 578 -6.80 -11.65 16.84
C ILE A 578 -7.24 -12.01 15.41
N LEU A 579 -7.87 -11.07 14.69
CA LEU A 579 -8.31 -11.29 13.32
C LEU A 579 -7.14 -11.47 12.35
N GLN A 580 -6.05 -10.72 12.54
CA GLN A 580 -4.84 -10.86 11.75
C GLN A 580 -4.14 -12.19 12.02
N TYR A 581 -4.09 -12.65 13.27
CA TYR A 581 -3.57 -13.97 13.62
C TYR A 581 -4.41 -15.09 13.01
N LEU A 582 -5.77 -15.00 13.06
CA LEU A 582 -6.64 -16.00 12.42
C LEU A 582 -6.31 -16.10 10.92
N ALA A 583 -6.25 -14.98 10.21
CA ALA A 583 -5.92 -14.97 8.79
C ALA A 583 -4.51 -15.54 8.51
N TYR A 584 -3.52 -15.12 9.29
CA TYR A 584 -2.14 -15.59 9.19
C TYR A 584 -2.04 -17.11 9.38
N TYR A 585 -2.52 -17.62 10.51
CA TYR A 585 -2.40 -19.04 10.82
C TYR A 585 -3.20 -19.94 9.90
N VAL A 586 -4.41 -19.54 9.47
CA VAL A 586 -5.16 -20.29 8.44
C VAL A 586 -4.31 -20.43 7.18
N SER A 587 -3.62 -19.38 6.77
CA SER A 587 -2.83 -19.38 5.54
C SER A 587 -1.55 -20.20 5.66
N VAL A 588 -0.83 -20.06 6.78
CA VAL A 588 0.39 -20.85 7.04
C VAL A 588 0.07 -22.34 7.13
N GLU A 589 -1.00 -22.74 7.82
CA GLU A 589 -1.45 -24.14 7.93
C GLU A 589 -1.91 -24.71 6.59
N LYS A 590 -2.33 -23.87 5.64
CA LYS A 590 -2.58 -24.27 4.24
C LYS A 590 -1.31 -24.30 3.39
N GLY A 591 -0.13 -24.00 3.94
CA GLY A 591 1.14 -23.96 3.21
C GLY A 591 1.27 -22.77 2.24
N LEU A 592 0.55 -21.67 2.48
CA LEU A 592 0.52 -20.51 1.61
C LEU A 592 1.56 -19.47 2.03
N ASN A 593 2.03 -18.68 1.07
CA ASN A 593 2.92 -17.56 1.35
C ASN A 593 2.11 -16.33 1.74
N VAL A 594 2.11 -15.98 3.00
CA VAL A 594 1.33 -14.85 3.57
C VAL A 594 1.90 -13.48 3.22
N ASP A 595 3.21 -13.39 2.93
CA ASP A 595 3.86 -12.13 2.56
C ASP A 595 3.59 -11.74 1.10
N GLN A 596 3.42 -12.74 0.23
CA GLN A 596 3.26 -12.59 -1.22
C GLN A 596 2.09 -13.46 -1.71
N PRO A 597 0.84 -13.11 -1.36
CA PRO A 597 -0.32 -13.86 -1.82
C PRO A 597 -0.50 -13.67 -3.33
N ARG A 598 -0.97 -14.75 -4.00
CA ARG A 598 -1.19 -14.72 -5.45
C ARG A 598 -2.12 -13.59 -5.87
N ASN A 599 -1.89 -13.02 -7.05
CA ASN A 599 -2.75 -12.00 -7.68
C ASN A 599 -2.94 -10.71 -6.86
N LEU A 600 -2.06 -10.42 -5.91
CA LEU A 600 -2.10 -9.18 -5.13
C LEU A 600 -0.75 -8.45 -5.22
N ALA A 601 -0.81 -7.13 -5.14
CA ALA A 601 0.34 -6.24 -5.05
C ALA A 601 0.21 -5.33 -3.84
N LYS A 602 1.33 -4.96 -3.20
CA LYS A 602 1.35 -4.10 -2.00
C LYS A 602 0.69 -2.73 -2.24
N SER A 603 0.79 -2.20 -3.45
CA SER A 603 0.19 -0.91 -3.81
C SER A 603 -0.22 -0.94 -5.29
N VAL A 604 -1.40 -0.44 -5.60
CA VAL A 604 -1.96 -0.36 -6.96
C VAL A 604 -1.81 1.07 -7.46
N THR A 605 -0.90 1.28 -8.42
CA THR A 605 -0.57 2.61 -8.98
C THR A 605 -1.05 2.82 -10.41
N VAL A 606 -1.87 1.91 -10.89
CA VAL A 606 -2.51 1.96 -12.21
C VAL A 606 -4.00 1.67 -12.03
N GLU A 607 -4.82 2.14 -12.96
CA GLU A 607 -6.23 1.81 -13.05
C GLU A 607 -6.46 0.55 -13.86
#